data_11bfb06d0aef1a656d8c05e7c67b4a60
#
_entry.id   11bfb06d0aef1a656d8c05e7c67b4a60
#
_cell.length_a   1.000
_cell.length_b   1.000
_cell.length_c   1.000
_cell.angle_alpha   90.00
_cell.angle_beta   90.00
_cell.angle_gamma   90.00
#
_symmetry.space_group_name_H-M   'P 1'
#
loop_
_entity.id
_entity.type
_entity.pdbx_description
1 polymer ?
#
loop_
_entity_poly.entity_id
_entity_poly.type
_entity_poly.pdbx_seq_one_letter_code
_entity_poly.pdbx_strand_id
1 'polypeptide(L)'
;SLVRWTVPVFVMISGVFFLASTQSLRQILRKNVLRIVTAFVFWSALYAAYAYFFNKCALSTAVTLFFSGHYHMWFLFMIVGLYLIVPLLRPIAQNETLLRYFLLLALVFNFLLPQLGALLSLFSWQLYSSYLSLSGMLYYHFTLGFAAYFMLGRYLSRKELSPKAARWCYALGVAGLIVTVVMTSYASRRLGTATVLFYNYDSVGVLLMCLAVFV
;
A
#
# COMPACT_ATOMS: atom_id res chain seq x y z
N SER A 1 12.41 -6.69 -6.02
CA SER A 1 12.09 -5.81 -7.16
C SER A 1 12.21 -4.35 -6.77
N LEU A 2 12.99 -3.58 -7.52
CA LEU A 2 13.30 -2.16 -7.23
C LEU A 2 12.11 -1.21 -7.42
N VAL A 3 11.00 -1.71 -7.94
CA VAL A 3 9.81 -0.92 -8.33
C VAL A 3 8.63 -1.05 -7.36
N ARG A 4 8.85 -1.45 -6.12
CA ARG A 4 7.77 -1.64 -5.13
C ARG A 4 7.04 -0.33 -4.76
N TRP A 5 7.71 0.80 -4.90
CA TRP A 5 7.16 2.13 -4.67
C TRP A 5 6.08 2.57 -5.66
N THR A 6 5.97 1.93 -6.83
CA THR A 6 5.03 2.34 -7.90
C THR A 6 3.57 2.32 -7.46
N VAL A 7 3.12 1.27 -6.79
CA VAL A 7 1.72 1.18 -6.32
C VAL A 7 1.42 2.22 -5.24
N PRO A 8 2.24 2.39 -4.18
CA PRO A 8 2.03 3.46 -3.21
C PRO A 8 2.03 4.86 -3.82
N VAL A 9 2.94 5.17 -4.74
CA VAL A 9 2.96 6.48 -5.42
C VAL A 9 1.69 6.71 -6.23
N PHE A 10 1.21 5.69 -6.95
CA PHE A 10 -0.08 5.77 -7.64
C PHE A 10 -1.23 6.04 -6.66
N VAL A 11 -1.22 5.40 -5.49
CA VAL A 11 -2.21 5.64 -4.42
C VAL A 11 -2.10 7.08 -3.89
N MET A 12 -0.87 7.60 -3.67
CA MET A 12 -0.65 8.98 -3.25
C MET A 12 -1.22 9.98 -4.26
N ILE A 13 -0.95 9.80 -5.56
CA ILE A 13 -1.50 10.62 -6.64
C ILE A 13 -3.04 10.56 -6.64
N SER A 14 -3.61 9.36 -6.49
CA SER A 14 -5.06 9.18 -6.37
C SER A 14 -5.62 9.96 -5.17
N GLY A 15 -4.91 9.97 -4.03
CA GLY A 15 -5.26 10.74 -2.84
C GLY A 15 -5.34 12.25 -3.10
N VAL A 16 -4.40 12.80 -3.87
CA VAL A 16 -4.41 14.22 -4.26
C VAL A 16 -5.72 14.57 -4.97
N PHE A 17 -6.10 13.78 -5.96
CA PHE A 17 -7.27 14.06 -6.78
C PHE A 17 -8.59 13.80 -6.04
N PHE A 18 -8.74 12.66 -5.38
CA PHE A 18 -10.01 12.26 -4.78
C PHE A 18 -10.33 12.98 -3.47
N LEU A 19 -9.34 13.28 -2.64
CA LEU A 19 -9.55 14.02 -1.38
C LEU A 19 -9.71 15.54 -1.62
N ALA A 20 -9.21 16.05 -2.75
CA ALA A 20 -9.45 17.44 -3.15
C ALA A 20 -10.80 17.62 -3.87
N SER A 21 -11.32 16.56 -4.47
CA SER A 21 -12.53 16.60 -5.30
C SER A 21 -13.79 16.79 -4.47
N THR A 22 -14.77 17.51 -5.03
CA THR A 22 -16.12 17.68 -4.49
C THR A 22 -17.10 16.63 -4.99
N GLN A 23 -16.65 15.62 -5.74
CA GLN A 23 -17.50 14.57 -6.27
C GLN A 23 -18.30 13.87 -5.17
N SER A 24 -19.60 13.67 -5.42
CA SER A 24 -20.45 12.90 -4.53
C SER A 24 -20.08 11.40 -4.56
N LEU A 25 -20.46 10.66 -3.49
CA LEU A 25 -20.27 9.21 -3.44
C LEU A 25 -20.89 8.52 -4.66
N ARG A 26 -22.09 8.96 -5.09
CA ARG A 26 -22.77 8.42 -6.27
C ARG A 26 -21.94 8.59 -7.55
N GLN A 27 -21.28 9.73 -7.70
CA GLN A 27 -20.39 9.98 -8.86
C GLN A 27 -19.14 9.09 -8.80
N ILE A 28 -18.52 8.94 -7.62
CA ILE A 28 -17.37 8.06 -7.43
C ILE A 28 -17.75 6.61 -7.78
N LEU A 29 -18.89 6.12 -7.28
CA LEU A 29 -19.36 4.76 -7.55
C LEU A 29 -19.65 4.55 -9.05
N ARG A 30 -20.45 5.40 -9.66
CA ARG A 30 -20.87 5.23 -11.05
C ARG A 30 -19.75 5.45 -12.07
N LYS A 31 -18.87 6.42 -11.82
CA LYS A 31 -17.87 6.83 -12.82
C LYS A 31 -16.53 6.11 -12.62
N ASN A 32 -16.07 5.98 -11.36
CA ASN A 32 -14.73 5.48 -11.07
C ASN A 32 -14.76 4.00 -10.67
N VAL A 33 -15.58 3.63 -9.68
CA VAL A 33 -15.65 2.24 -9.20
C VAL A 33 -16.22 1.33 -10.28
N LEU A 34 -17.34 1.70 -10.90
CA LEU A 34 -17.95 0.88 -11.96
C LEU A 34 -16.97 0.60 -13.11
N ARG A 35 -16.18 1.60 -13.54
CA ARG A 35 -15.18 1.41 -14.59
C ARG A 35 -14.09 0.41 -14.18
N ILE A 36 -13.64 0.45 -12.93
CA ILE A 36 -12.65 -0.50 -12.41
C ILE A 36 -13.25 -1.91 -12.33
N VAL A 37 -14.47 -2.03 -11.81
CA VAL A 37 -15.17 -3.31 -11.70
C VAL A 37 -15.43 -3.91 -13.10
N THR A 38 -15.85 -3.10 -14.06
CA THR A 38 -16.04 -3.57 -15.46
C THR A 38 -14.73 -4.07 -16.06
N ALA A 39 -13.62 -3.34 -15.87
CA ALA A 39 -12.31 -3.77 -16.32
C ALA A 39 -11.88 -5.07 -15.62
N PHE A 40 -12.10 -5.18 -14.30
CA PHE A 40 -11.82 -6.40 -13.54
C PHE A 40 -12.60 -7.59 -14.09
N VAL A 41 -13.92 -7.47 -14.26
CA VAL A 41 -14.77 -8.54 -14.78
C VAL A 41 -14.33 -8.96 -16.17
N PHE A 42 -14.08 -8.01 -17.07
CA PHE A 42 -13.62 -8.30 -18.42
C PHE A 42 -12.30 -9.10 -18.44
N TRP A 43 -11.27 -8.60 -17.75
CA TRP A 43 -9.96 -9.25 -17.73
C TRP A 43 -9.98 -10.58 -16.97
N SER A 44 -10.71 -10.68 -15.85
CA SER A 44 -10.87 -11.95 -15.13
C SER A 44 -11.58 -13.00 -15.96
N ALA A 45 -12.61 -12.63 -16.72
CA ALA A 45 -13.27 -13.53 -17.65
C ALA A 45 -12.32 -14.03 -18.74
N LEU A 46 -11.50 -13.12 -19.30
CA LEU A 46 -10.52 -13.47 -20.33
C LEU A 46 -9.45 -14.44 -19.78
N TYR A 47 -8.90 -14.18 -18.59
CA TYR A 47 -7.92 -15.07 -17.96
C TYR A 47 -8.53 -16.44 -17.59
N ALA A 48 -9.76 -16.46 -17.06
CA ALA A 48 -10.45 -17.71 -16.73
C ALA A 48 -10.75 -18.53 -18.00
N ALA A 49 -11.21 -17.88 -19.07
CA ALA A 49 -11.45 -18.53 -20.36
C ALA A 49 -10.14 -19.10 -20.94
N TYR A 50 -9.05 -18.31 -20.92
CA TYR A 50 -7.74 -18.77 -21.35
C TYR A 50 -7.28 -20.00 -20.56
N ALA A 51 -7.39 -19.99 -19.23
CA ALA A 51 -7.02 -21.12 -18.39
C ALA A 51 -7.87 -22.37 -18.69
N TYR A 52 -9.17 -22.19 -18.93
CA TYR A 52 -10.06 -23.29 -19.24
C TYR A 52 -9.77 -23.92 -20.62
N PHE A 53 -9.68 -23.11 -21.67
CA PHE A 53 -9.56 -23.61 -23.05
C PHE A 53 -8.14 -24.03 -23.41
N PHE A 54 -7.13 -23.26 -22.99
CA PHE A 54 -5.73 -23.52 -23.39
C PHE A 54 -4.94 -24.31 -22.34
N ASN A 55 -5.11 -24.03 -21.06
CA ASN A 55 -4.41 -24.77 -19.99
C ASN A 55 -5.23 -26.00 -19.53
N LYS A 56 -6.43 -26.25 -20.10
CA LYS A 56 -7.31 -27.38 -19.78
C LYS A 56 -7.55 -27.57 -18.28
N CYS A 57 -7.65 -26.48 -17.53
CA CYS A 57 -7.94 -26.56 -16.11
C CYS A 57 -9.41 -26.96 -15.86
N ALA A 58 -9.70 -27.52 -14.68
CA ALA A 58 -11.07 -27.85 -14.29
C ALA A 58 -11.96 -26.58 -14.25
N LEU A 59 -13.25 -26.73 -14.56
CA LEU A 59 -14.19 -25.61 -14.53
C LEU A 59 -14.23 -24.93 -13.16
N SER A 60 -14.13 -25.66 -12.05
CA SER A 60 -14.04 -25.13 -10.70
C SER A 60 -12.83 -24.19 -10.52
N THR A 61 -11.68 -24.57 -11.09
CA THR A 61 -10.46 -23.73 -11.08
C THR A 61 -10.66 -22.46 -11.90
N ALA A 62 -11.26 -22.55 -13.09
CA ALA A 62 -11.56 -21.39 -13.92
C ALA A 62 -12.52 -20.42 -13.24
N VAL A 63 -13.55 -20.91 -12.55
CA VAL A 63 -14.49 -20.11 -11.76
C VAL A 63 -13.76 -19.42 -10.60
N THR A 64 -12.89 -20.12 -9.90
CA THR A 64 -12.08 -19.52 -8.83
C THR A 64 -11.18 -18.40 -9.37
N LEU A 65 -10.52 -18.61 -10.51
CA LEU A 65 -9.69 -17.61 -11.18
C LEU A 65 -10.50 -16.38 -11.61
N PHE A 66 -11.75 -16.56 -12.03
CA PHE A 66 -12.64 -15.46 -12.36
C PHE A 66 -12.91 -14.57 -11.15
N PHE A 67 -13.25 -15.14 -10.00
CA PHE A 67 -13.57 -14.36 -8.78
C PHE A 67 -12.34 -13.79 -8.08
N SER A 68 -11.25 -14.56 -8.01
CA SER A 68 -10.00 -14.08 -7.37
C SER A 68 -9.21 -13.11 -8.24
N GLY A 69 -9.44 -13.15 -9.57
CA GLY A 69 -8.62 -12.44 -10.54
C GLY A 69 -7.21 -13.03 -10.67
N HIS A 70 -6.45 -12.53 -11.62
CA HIS A 70 -5.03 -12.87 -11.73
C HIS A 70 -4.23 -12.15 -10.63
N TYR A 71 -3.10 -12.73 -10.19
CA TYR A 71 -2.33 -12.27 -9.03
C TYR A 71 -2.00 -10.76 -9.03
N HIS A 72 -1.82 -10.15 -10.19
CA HIS A 72 -1.53 -8.71 -10.30
C HIS A 72 -2.77 -7.81 -10.15
N MET A 73 -3.99 -8.38 -10.16
CA MET A 73 -5.24 -7.60 -10.11
C MET A 73 -5.67 -7.24 -8.67
N TRP A 74 -4.96 -7.72 -7.65
CA TRP A 74 -5.24 -7.43 -6.25
C TRP A 74 -5.35 -5.92 -5.98
N PHE A 75 -4.58 -5.11 -6.71
CA PHE A 75 -4.57 -3.67 -6.52
C PHE A 75 -5.89 -3.00 -6.94
N LEU A 76 -6.67 -3.61 -7.85
CA LEU A 76 -7.99 -3.12 -8.23
C LEU A 76 -8.98 -3.21 -7.07
N PHE A 77 -8.92 -4.28 -6.28
CA PHE A 77 -9.71 -4.40 -5.06
C PHE A 77 -9.32 -3.35 -4.02
N MET A 78 -8.03 -3.15 -3.84
CA MET A 78 -7.50 -2.16 -2.91
C MET A 78 -7.95 -0.73 -3.29
N ILE A 79 -7.85 -0.34 -4.56
CA ILE A 79 -8.22 1.00 -4.99
C ILE A 79 -9.73 1.22 -4.94
N VAL A 80 -10.55 0.20 -5.21
CA VAL A 80 -12.00 0.25 -5.00
C VAL A 80 -12.30 0.47 -3.53
N GLY A 81 -11.67 -0.28 -2.63
CA GLY A 81 -11.80 -0.08 -1.18
C GLY A 81 -11.47 1.35 -0.75
N LEU A 82 -10.37 1.92 -1.25
CA LEU A 82 -10.00 3.32 -0.99
C LEU A 82 -11.06 4.30 -1.50
N TYR A 83 -11.61 4.10 -2.69
CA TYR A 83 -12.65 4.98 -3.24
C TYR A 83 -13.94 4.93 -2.45
N LEU A 84 -14.31 3.78 -1.89
CA LEU A 84 -15.48 3.64 -1.03
C LEU A 84 -15.34 4.44 0.27
N ILE A 85 -14.14 4.53 0.84
CA ILE A 85 -13.89 5.26 2.09
C ILE A 85 -13.54 6.74 1.88
N VAL A 86 -13.41 7.22 0.63
CA VAL A 86 -13.12 8.65 0.33
C VAL A 86 -14.03 9.62 1.10
N PRO A 87 -15.36 9.43 1.16
CA PRO A 87 -16.23 10.36 1.89
C PRO A 87 -15.88 10.46 3.38
N LEU A 88 -15.39 9.38 3.99
CA LEU A 88 -14.98 9.35 5.40
C LEU A 88 -13.60 10.00 5.59
N LEU A 89 -12.71 9.88 4.62
CA LEU A 89 -11.37 10.44 4.67
C LEU A 89 -11.31 11.94 4.35
N ARG A 90 -12.27 12.46 3.57
CA ARG A 90 -12.30 13.89 3.17
C ARG A 90 -12.35 14.86 4.36
N PRO A 91 -13.22 14.72 5.36
CA PRO A 91 -13.22 15.59 6.53
C PRO A 91 -11.86 15.60 7.25
N ILE A 92 -11.24 14.43 7.42
CA ILE A 92 -9.91 14.30 8.01
C ILE A 92 -8.87 15.01 7.15
N ALA A 93 -8.92 14.81 5.84
CA ALA A 93 -7.99 15.42 4.89
C ALA A 93 -8.14 16.94 4.79
N GLN A 94 -9.29 17.50 5.09
CA GLN A 94 -9.54 18.95 5.08
C GLN A 94 -9.05 19.64 6.35
N ASN A 95 -9.07 18.96 7.49
CA ASN A 95 -8.56 19.45 8.76
C ASN A 95 -7.08 19.09 8.92
N GLU A 96 -6.20 20.11 8.92
CA GLU A 96 -4.76 19.88 8.97
C GLU A 96 -4.30 19.20 10.27
N THR A 97 -4.93 19.48 11.40
CA THR A 97 -4.60 18.86 12.68
C THR A 97 -4.97 17.38 12.67
N LEU A 98 -6.19 17.04 12.22
CA LEU A 98 -6.62 15.65 12.11
C LEU A 98 -5.80 14.88 11.07
N LEU A 99 -5.43 15.52 9.96
CA LEU A 99 -4.59 14.92 8.93
C LEU A 99 -3.20 14.58 9.49
N ARG A 100 -2.56 15.51 10.21
CA ARG A 100 -1.26 15.26 10.85
C ARG A 100 -1.36 14.15 11.90
N TYR A 101 -2.40 14.15 12.71
CA TYR A 101 -2.64 13.10 13.69
C TYR A 101 -2.82 11.72 13.02
N PHE A 102 -3.63 11.66 11.95
CA PHE A 102 -3.78 10.43 11.17
C PHE A 102 -2.46 9.94 10.59
N LEU A 103 -1.65 10.84 10.02
CA LEU A 103 -0.34 10.48 9.46
C LEU A 103 0.65 10.05 10.55
N LEU A 104 0.59 10.63 11.75
CA LEU A 104 1.40 10.17 12.88
C LEU A 104 1.02 8.76 13.31
N LEU A 105 -0.27 8.47 13.46
CA LEU A 105 -0.75 7.11 13.74
C LEU A 105 -0.32 6.13 12.64
N ALA A 106 -0.45 6.52 11.38
CA ALA A 106 -0.01 5.72 10.25
C ALA A 106 1.51 5.46 10.29
N LEU A 107 2.31 6.48 10.58
CA LEU A 107 3.76 6.31 10.70
C LEU A 107 4.11 5.29 11.78
N VAL A 108 3.51 5.41 12.96
CA VAL A 108 3.79 4.50 14.08
C VAL A 108 3.28 3.09 13.81
N PHE A 109 1.98 2.95 13.51
CA PHE A 109 1.33 1.64 13.48
C PHE A 109 1.43 0.93 12.13
N ASN A 110 1.50 1.66 11.02
CA ASN A 110 1.57 1.04 9.69
C ASN A 110 3.00 0.89 9.15
N PHE A 111 3.97 1.65 9.68
CA PHE A 111 5.34 1.59 9.19
C PHE A 111 6.35 1.20 10.28
N LEU A 112 6.42 1.92 11.38
CA LEU A 112 7.46 1.68 12.40
C LEU A 112 7.23 0.37 13.16
N LEU A 113 6.00 0.08 13.56
CA LEU A 113 5.68 -1.11 14.32
C LEU A 113 5.88 -2.42 13.51
N PRO A 114 5.40 -2.55 12.26
CA PRO A 114 5.73 -3.70 11.41
C PRO A 114 7.23 -3.82 11.11
N GLN A 115 7.92 -2.70 10.93
CA GLN A 115 9.37 -2.69 10.71
C GLN A 115 10.12 -3.22 11.95
N LEU A 116 9.68 -2.84 13.15
CA LEU A 116 10.19 -3.39 14.41
C LEU A 116 9.95 -4.91 14.48
N GLY A 117 8.75 -5.37 14.16
CA GLY A 117 8.44 -6.80 14.07
C GLY A 117 9.36 -7.54 13.10
N ALA A 118 9.61 -6.98 11.92
CA ALA A 118 10.55 -7.55 10.96
C ALA A 118 11.97 -7.62 11.50
N LEU A 119 12.43 -6.63 12.26
CA LEU A 119 13.73 -6.67 12.94
C LEU A 119 13.77 -7.74 14.03
N LEU A 120 12.75 -7.79 14.91
CA LEU A 120 12.68 -8.78 15.98
C LEU A 120 12.72 -10.21 15.45
N SER A 121 12.09 -10.49 14.31
CA SER A 121 12.13 -11.82 13.67
C SER A 121 13.54 -12.29 13.30
N LEU A 122 14.48 -11.36 13.09
CA LEU A 122 15.88 -11.68 12.80
C LEU A 122 16.69 -12.04 14.04
N PHE A 123 16.28 -11.55 15.21
CA PHE A 123 17.04 -11.75 16.45
C PHE A 123 16.51 -12.92 17.29
N SER A 124 15.20 -13.00 17.49
CA SER A 124 14.58 -14.00 18.35
C SER A 124 13.13 -14.26 17.94
N TRP A 125 12.82 -15.55 17.73
CA TRP A 125 11.44 -15.99 17.51
C TRP A 125 10.52 -15.66 18.68
N GLN A 126 11.05 -15.73 19.90
CA GLN A 126 10.29 -15.47 21.13
C GLN A 126 9.86 -14.00 21.24
N LEU A 127 10.76 -13.06 20.91
CA LEU A 127 10.43 -11.63 20.84
C LEU A 127 9.44 -11.34 19.72
N TYR A 128 9.61 -11.97 18.56
CA TYR A 128 8.71 -11.81 17.43
C TYR A 128 7.30 -12.35 17.74
N SER A 129 7.18 -13.51 18.38
CA SER A 129 5.87 -14.06 18.79
C SER A 129 5.15 -13.18 19.81
N SER A 130 5.88 -12.60 20.75
CA SER A 130 5.34 -11.62 21.71
C SER A 130 4.85 -10.35 21.00
N TYR A 131 5.63 -9.85 20.05
CA TYR A 131 5.23 -8.73 19.20
C TYR A 131 3.93 -9.05 18.42
N LEU A 132 3.82 -10.21 17.77
CA LEU A 132 2.62 -10.63 17.03
C LEU A 132 1.39 -10.68 17.92
N SER A 133 1.52 -11.22 19.13
CA SER A 133 0.44 -11.27 20.12
C SER A 133 -0.04 -9.87 20.51
N LEU A 134 0.88 -8.98 20.88
CA LEU A 134 0.54 -7.59 21.23
C LEU A 134 -0.06 -6.81 20.07
N SER A 135 0.53 -6.93 18.86
CA SER A 135 0.04 -6.22 17.68
C SER A 135 -1.36 -6.69 17.29
N GLY A 136 -1.65 -7.99 17.41
CA GLY A 136 -2.99 -8.55 17.16
C GLY A 136 -4.06 -8.03 18.12
N MET A 137 -3.71 -7.72 19.36
CA MET A 137 -4.64 -7.20 20.37
C MET A 137 -5.03 -5.73 20.14
N LEU A 138 -4.21 -4.96 19.43
CA LEU A 138 -4.45 -3.52 19.24
C LEU A 138 -5.53 -3.20 18.21
N TYR A 139 -5.94 -4.13 17.36
CA TYR A 139 -6.99 -3.97 16.33
C TYR A 139 -6.88 -2.71 15.46
N TYR A 140 -5.64 -2.22 15.21
CA TYR A 140 -5.40 -0.99 14.47
C TYR A 140 -5.44 -1.14 12.94
N HIS A 141 -5.62 -2.37 12.44
CA HIS A 141 -5.53 -2.71 11.01
C HIS A 141 -6.55 -2.02 10.11
N PHE A 142 -7.69 -1.59 10.64
CA PHE A 142 -8.81 -1.09 9.87
C PHE A 142 -8.60 0.32 9.27
N THR A 143 -7.64 1.09 9.79
CA THR A 143 -7.50 2.51 9.41
C THR A 143 -6.29 2.82 8.55
N LEU A 144 -5.29 1.97 8.49
CA LEU A 144 -3.96 2.43 8.10
C LEU A 144 -3.53 1.95 6.71
N GLY A 145 -3.23 0.76 6.44
CA GLY A 145 -2.90 0.22 5.13
C GLY A 145 -2.54 1.26 4.05
N PHE A 146 -3.09 1.12 2.87
CA PHE A 146 -2.88 2.06 1.76
C PHE A 146 -3.55 3.43 1.97
N ALA A 147 -4.49 3.56 2.95
CA ALA A 147 -5.07 4.86 3.31
C ALA A 147 -4.00 5.84 3.82
N ALA A 148 -2.93 5.34 4.46
CA ALA A 148 -1.78 6.13 4.87
C ALA A 148 -1.13 6.85 3.68
N TYR A 149 -0.84 6.13 2.59
CA TYR A 149 -0.30 6.70 1.35
C TYR A 149 -1.25 7.67 0.67
N PHE A 150 -2.55 7.33 0.65
CA PHE A 150 -3.60 8.16 0.06
C PHE A 150 -3.69 9.53 0.76
N MET A 151 -3.66 9.54 2.09
CA MET A 151 -3.67 10.76 2.91
C MET A 151 -2.33 11.50 2.85
N LEU A 152 -1.21 10.78 2.80
CA LEU A 152 0.13 11.37 2.68
C LEU A 152 0.29 12.15 1.36
N GLY A 153 -0.20 11.60 0.25
CA GLY A 153 -0.21 12.31 -1.03
C GLY A 153 -0.98 13.64 -0.93
N ARG A 154 -2.15 13.64 -0.29
CA ARG A 154 -2.93 14.87 -0.07
C ARG A 154 -2.21 15.86 0.82
N TYR A 155 -1.55 15.41 1.88
CA TYR A 155 -0.76 16.28 2.77
C TYR A 155 0.39 16.96 2.02
N LEU A 156 1.18 16.18 1.28
CA LEU A 156 2.33 16.70 0.53
C LEU A 156 1.93 17.64 -0.59
N SER A 157 0.82 17.37 -1.29
CA SER A 157 0.34 18.24 -2.38
C SER A 157 -0.08 19.64 -1.93
N ARG A 158 -0.27 19.86 -0.63
CA ARG A 158 -0.59 21.18 -0.05
C ARG A 158 0.63 21.95 0.42
N LYS A 159 1.81 21.32 0.43
CA LYS A 159 3.04 21.92 0.96
C LYS A 159 3.97 22.27 -0.20
N GLU A 160 4.35 23.51 -0.26
CA GLU A 160 5.50 23.91 -1.07
C GLU A 160 6.77 23.49 -0.34
N LEU A 161 7.48 22.53 -0.91
CA LEU A 161 8.73 22.06 -0.33
C LEU A 161 9.87 22.97 -0.75
N SER A 162 10.64 23.41 0.23
CA SER A 162 11.86 24.15 -0.09
C SER A 162 12.85 23.25 -0.86
N PRO A 163 13.72 23.84 -1.72
CA PRO A 163 14.74 23.04 -2.45
C PRO A 163 15.65 22.22 -1.54
N LYS A 164 15.86 22.70 -0.30
CA LYS A 164 16.62 21.97 0.71
C LYS A 164 15.85 20.74 1.22
N ALA A 165 14.55 20.88 1.47
CA ALA A 165 13.70 19.76 1.90
C ALA A 165 13.57 18.70 0.80
N ALA A 166 13.38 19.09 -0.45
CA ALA A 166 13.35 18.17 -1.59
C ALA A 166 14.65 17.36 -1.70
N ARG A 167 15.82 18.00 -1.58
CA ARG A 167 17.12 17.30 -1.58
C ARG A 167 17.22 16.25 -0.46
N TRP A 168 16.71 16.57 0.74
CA TRP A 168 16.66 15.60 1.83
C TRP A 168 15.71 14.42 1.53
N CYS A 169 14.56 14.67 0.90
CA CYS A 169 13.65 13.59 0.47
C CYS A 169 14.35 12.66 -0.53
N TYR A 170 15.08 13.17 -1.52
CA TYR A 170 15.83 12.35 -2.46
C TYR A 170 16.94 11.54 -1.77
N ALA A 171 17.72 12.17 -0.89
CA ALA A 171 18.77 11.47 -0.13
C ALA A 171 18.20 10.34 0.74
N LEU A 172 17.07 10.60 1.43
CA LEU A 172 16.36 9.59 2.22
C LEU A 172 15.77 8.49 1.35
N GLY A 173 15.29 8.79 0.15
CA GLY A 173 14.81 7.79 -0.81
C GLY A 173 15.91 6.84 -1.27
N VAL A 174 17.09 7.36 -1.60
CA VAL A 174 18.27 6.56 -1.94
C VAL A 174 18.71 5.71 -0.74
N ALA A 175 18.76 6.28 0.45
CA ALA A 175 19.06 5.53 1.68
C ALA A 175 18.03 4.43 1.93
N GLY A 176 16.73 4.71 1.74
CA GLY A 176 15.65 3.74 1.85
C GLY A 176 15.81 2.57 0.86
N LEU A 177 16.21 2.85 -0.38
CA LEU A 177 16.51 1.83 -1.38
C LEU A 177 17.67 0.92 -0.92
N ILE A 178 18.78 1.52 -0.50
CA ILE A 178 19.98 0.78 -0.05
C ILE A 178 19.62 -0.09 1.17
N VAL A 179 18.97 0.47 2.17
CA VAL A 179 18.55 -0.27 3.38
C VAL A 179 17.62 -1.41 3.01
N THR A 180 16.64 -1.18 2.14
CA THR A 180 15.71 -2.23 1.69
C THR A 180 16.46 -3.39 1.03
N VAL A 181 17.38 -3.12 0.13
CA VAL A 181 18.17 -4.16 -0.57
C VAL A 181 19.07 -4.91 0.40
N VAL A 182 19.82 -4.20 1.23
CA VAL A 182 20.77 -4.79 2.19
C VAL A 182 20.03 -5.66 3.22
N MET A 183 18.99 -5.12 3.84
CA MET A 183 18.24 -5.82 4.89
C MET A 183 17.48 -7.02 4.33
N THR A 184 16.86 -6.90 3.13
CA THR A 184 16.20 -8.04 2.49
C THR A 184 17.21 -9.15 2.13
N SER A 185 18.38 -8.79 1.61
CA SER A 185 19.43 -9.76 1.29
C SER A 185 19.97 -10.43 2.55
N TYR A 186 20.23 -9.67 3.60
CA TYR A 186 20.67 -10.19 4.90
C TYR A 186 19.64 -11.14 5.51
N ALA A 187 18.35 -10.72 5.55
CA ALA A 187 17.28 -11.53 6.09
C ALA A 187 17.09 -12.83 5.31
N SER A 188 17.12 -12.78 3.98
CA SER A 188 16.99 -13.97 3.12
C SER A 188 18.13 -14.97 3.35
N ARG A 189 19.37 -14.48 3.50
CA ARG A 189 20.52 -15.35 3.84
C ARG A 189 20.40 -15.97 5.21
N ARG A 190 19.96 -15.19 6.22
CA ARG A 190 19.85 -15.68 7.60
C ARG A 190 18.71 -16.69 7.78
N LEU A 191 17.58 -16.49 7.07
CA LEU A 191 16.41 -17.37 7.16
C LEU A 191 16.48 -18.56 6.19
N GLY A 192 17.45 -18.60 5.27
CA GLY A 192 17.59 -19.65 4.26
C GLY A 192 16.50 -19.65 3.19
N THR A 193 15.62 -18.66 3.18
CA THR A 193 14.48 -18.53 2.25
C THR A 193 14.34 -17.10 1.75
N ALA A 194 13.83 -16.94 0.53
CA ALA A 194 13.50 -15.62 0.02
C ALA A 194 12.41 -14.97 0.89
N THR A 195 12.72 -13.81 1.45
CA THR A 195 11.78 -13.09 2.34
C THR A 195 11.45 -11.71 1.77
N VAL A 196 10.27 -11.22 2.14
CA VAL A 196 9.77 -9.88 1.77
C VAL A 196 9.69 -8.92 2.98
N LEU A 197 10.24 -9.32 4.14
CA LEU A 197 10.09 -8.60 5.42
C LEU A 197 10.42 -7.10 5.35
N PHE A 198 11.50 -6.72 4.63
CA PHE A 198 11.94 -5.33 4.51
C PHE A 198 11.54 -4.68 3.19
N TYR A 199 10.67 -5.31 2.42
CA TYR A 199 10.33 -4.98 1.05
C TYR A 199 8.81 -4.93 0.83
N ASN A 200 8.03 -5.05 1.89
CA ASN A 200 6.59 -4.88 1.86
C ASN A 200 6.20 -3.40 1.75
N TYR A 201 4.94 -3.14 1.39
CA TYR A 201 4.40 -1.78 1.27
C TYR A 201 4.33 -1.01 2.60
N ASP A 202 4.36 -1.70 3.71
CA ASP A 202 4.41 -1.18 5.09
C ASP A 202 5.85 -0.96 5.60
N SER A 203 6.87 -1.25 4.80
CA SER A 203 8.26 -1.03 5.20
C SER A 203 8.67 0.44 5.09
N VAL A 204 9.46 0.89 6.06
CA VAL A 204 9.99 2.27 6.10
C VAL A 204 10.82 2.59 4.85
N GLY A 205 11.60 1.62 4.34
CA GLY A 205 12.40 1.82 3.13
C GLY A 205 11.53 2.13 1.91
N VAL A 206 10.40 1.42 1.74
CA VAL A 206 9.45 1.70 0.64
C VAL A 206 8.77 3.06 0.83
N LEU A 207 8.41 3.44 2.07
CA LEU A 207 7.85 4.76 2.36
C LEU A 207 8.83 5.88 1.95
N LEU A 208 10.11 5.77 2.30
CA LEU A 208 11.13 6.76 1.94
C LEU A 208 11.33 6.87 0.42
N MET A 209 11.31 5.74 -0.30
CA MET A 209 11.34 5.75 -1.77
C MET A 209 10.11 6.45 -2.35
N CYS A 210 8.92 6.20 -1.80
CA CYS A 210 7.68 6.85 -2.24
C CYS A 210 7.73 8.37 -2.03
N LEU A 211 8.23 8.83 -0.89
CA LEU A 211 8.42 10.27 -0.63
C LEU A 211 9.35 10.90 -1.67
N ALA A 212 10.47 10.27 -1.98
CA ALA A 212 11.43 10.79 -2.95
C ALA A 212 10.87 10.86 -4.38
N VAL A 213 10.03 9.92 -4.78
CA VAL A 213 9.46 9.89 -6.14
C VAL A 213 8.27 10.84 -6.26
N PHE A 214 7.53 11.07 -5.16
CA PHE A 214 6.33 11.92 -5.17
C PHE A 214 6.67 13.42 -5.10
N VAL A 215 7.79 13.80 -4.49
CA VAL A 215 8.28 15.17 -4.35
C VAL A 215 9.01 15.65 -5.61
#